data_302ff7ddf73f574790d88aa17c4c54ec
#
_entry.id   302ff7ddf73f574790d88aa17c4c54ec
#
_cell.length_a   1.000
_cell.length_b   1.000
_cell.length_c   1.000
_cell.angle_alpha   90.00
_cell.angle_beta   90.00
_cell.angle_gamma   90.00
#
_symmetry.space_group_name_H-M   'P 1'
#
loop_
_entity.id
_entity.type
_entity.pdbx_description
1 polymer ?
#
loop_
_entity_poly.entity_id
_entity_poly.type
_entity_poly.pdbx_seq_one_letter_code
_entity_poly.pdbx_strand_id
1 'polypeptide(L)'
;MTARFVARAVLIDLDGTLVDSLPDLACAANSMRADLGLPLLPVDQIASYVGKGVDVLVHRALTETMEGQAPPAAFQRGKQSFNRHYSQVNGNQSRVYPGVHQALEDLRGKAIALACVTNKPRSFTLQLLERMDLKMAFTAIVSGDDTEQKKPHGEPMLHACQLLGVAAPDATVIGDSENDVLAARAAGCQVIVVETGYNEGKSLANLGADAIVPTLLHAARLIEPRPH
;
A
#
# COMPACT_ATOMS: atom_id res chain seq x y z
N MET A 1 -10.46 26.74 7.79
CA MET A 1 -11.33 25.61 8.14
C MET A 1 -10.61 24.36 7.69
N THR A 2 -10.26 23.46 8.59
CA THR A 2 -9.66 22.15 8.25
C THR A 2 -10.73 21.32 7.55
N ALA A 3 -10.46 20.80 6.35
CA ALA A 3 -11.38 19.92 5.64
C ALA A 3 -11.75 18.73 6.56
N ARG A 4 -13.03 18.49 6.76
CA ARG A 4 -13.51 17.33 7.50
C ARG A 4 -14.08 16.33 6.50
N PHE A 5 -13.66 15.09 6.64
CA PHE A 5 -14.14 13.95 5.86
C PHE A 5 -15.24 13.25 6.66
N VAL A 6 -16.33 12.90 6.01
CA VAL A 6 -17.43 12.17 6.66
C VAL A 6 -17.52 10.80 6.00
N ALA A 7 -17.23 9.73 6.75
CA ALA A 7 -17.12 8.39 6.20
C ALA A 7 -17.80 7.32 7.08
N ARG A 8 -18.25 6.24 6.43
CA ARG A 8 -18.66 4.97 7.07
C ARG A 8 -17.53 3.95 7.07
N ALA A 9 -16.59 4.08 6.13
CA ALA A 9 -15.44 3.20 6.00
C ALA A 9 -14.18 3.97 5.65
N VAL A 10 -13.03 3.44 6.07
CA VAL A 10 -11.72 3.90 5.67
C VAL A 10 -10.94 2.74 5.06
N LEU A 11 -10.46 2.95 3.82
CA LEU A 11 -9.67 2.01 3.04
C LEU A 11 -8.21 2.46 3.10
N ILE A 12 -7.33 1.66 3.67
CA ILE A 12 -5.96 2.06 4.01
C ILE A 12 -4.96 1.20 3.25
N ASP A 13 -4.01 1.83 2.57
CA ASP A 13 -2.88 1.10 1.97
C ASP A 13 -1.93 0.56 3.03
N LEU A 14 -1.08 -0.40 2.65
CA LEU A 14 -0.18 -1.10 3.55
C LEU A 14 1.25 -0.56 3.48
N ASP A 15 1.94 -0.80 2.34
CA ASP A 15 3.37 -0.47 2.18
C ASP A 15 3.53 1.04 1.99
N GLY A 16 4.22 1.73 2.89
CA GLY A 16 4.39 3.19 2.86
C GLY A 16 3.34 3.98 3.65
N THR A 17 2.19 3.37 3.97
CA THR A 17 1.09 4.00 4.71
C THR A 17 0.96 3.47 6.15
N LEU A 18 0.79 2.17 6.31
CA LEU A 18 0.74 1.50 7.61
C LEU A 18 2.12 1.06 8.08
N VAL A 19 2.95 0.56 7.16
CA VAL A 19 4.21 -0.10 7.44
C VAL A 19 5.31 0.43 6.53
N ASP A 20 6.45 0.80 7.12
CA ASP A 20 7.71 0.91 6.39
C ASP A 20 8.24 -0.50 6.12
N SER A 21 7.97 -1.03 4.94
CA SER A 21 8.38 -2.36 4.49
C SER A 21 9.59 -2.34 3.55
N LEU A 22 10.10 -1.15 3.24
CA LEU A 22 11.23 -0.97 2.31
C LEU A 22 12.47 -1.78 2.69
N PRO A 23 12.90 -1.87 3.96
CA PRO A 23 14.10 -2.64 4.31
C PRO A 23 14.03 -4.11 3.88
N ASP A 24 12.89 -4.76 4.07
CA ASP A 24 12.68 -6.16 3.69
C ASP A 24 12.51 -6.33 2.17
N LEU A 25 11.82 -5.40 1.51
CA LEU A 25 11.69 -5.39 0.04
C LEU A 25 13.05 -5.21 -0.63
N ALA A 26 13.88 -4.29 -0.12
CA ALA A 26 15.22 -4.04 -0.63
C ALA A 26 16.15 -5.24 -0.41
N CYS A 27 16.07 -5.87 0.77
CA CYS A 27 16.81 -7.09 1.06
C CYS A 27 16.46 -8.20 0.07
N ALA A 28 15.18 -8.46 -0.17
CA ALA A 28 14.73 -9.49 -1.10
C ALA A 28 15.09 -9.18 -2.56
N ALA A 29 14.95 -7.92 -3.00
CA ALA A 29 15.32 -7.50 -4.34
C ALA A 29 16.83 -7.65 -4.59
N ASN A 30 17.66 -7.25 -3.63
CA ASN A 30 19.09 -7.40 -3.73
C ASN A 30 19.57 -8.85 -3.62
N SER A 31 18.91 -9.68 -2.82
CA SER A 31 19.18 -11.13 -2.78
C SER A 31 18.84 -11.81 -4.11
N MET A 32 17.71 -11.43 -4.73
CA MET A 32 17.34 -11.86 -6.07
C MET A 32 18.40 -11.46 -7.10
N ARG A 33 18.89 -10.23 -7.06
CA ARG A 33 19.93 -9.75 -7.98
C ARG A 33 21.25 -10.53 -7.80
N ALA A 34 21.66 -10.77 -6.56
CA ALA A 34 22.84 -11.58 -6.25
C ALA A 34 22.72 -13.01 -6.80
N ASP A 35 21.57 -13.67 -6.66
CA ASP A 35 21.31 -15.01 -7.22
C ASP A 35 21.44 -15.04 -8.76
N LEU A 36 21.19 -13.91 -9.42
CA LEU A 36 21.26 -13.76 -10.87
C LEU A 36 22.61 -13.20 -11.35
N GLY A 37 23.56 -12.98 -10.43
CA GLY A 37 24.88 -12.43 -10.77
C GLY A 37 24.87 -10.95 -11.15
N LEU A 38 23.83 -10.20 -10.71
CA LEU A 38 23.68 -8.77 -10.97
C LEU A 38 24.22 -7.94 -9.79
N PRO A 39 24.77 -6.73 -10.01
CA PRO A 39 25.17 -5.82 -8.95
C PRO A 39 24.00 -5.45 -8.04
N LEU A 40 24.27 -5.16 -6.77
CA LEU A 40 23.25 -4.70 -5.82
C LEU A 40 22.81 -3.26 -6.18
N LEU A 41 21.54 -2.95 -5.89
CA LEU A 41 20.98 -1.61 -6.06
C LEU A 41 20.98 -0.84 -4.74
N PRO A 42 21.15 0.49 -4.79
CA PRO A 42 20.89 1.35 -3.64
C PRO A 42 19.44 1.20 -3.15
N VAL A 43 19.24 1.32 -1.84
CA VAL A 43 17.91 1.19 -1.23
C VAL A 43 16.94 2.25 -1.76
N ASP A 44 17.41 3.49 -1.95
CA ASP A 44 16.58 4.58 -2.48
C ASP A 44 16.11 4.32 -3.92
N GLN A 45 16.94 3.65 -4.73
CA GLN A 45 16.54 3.22 -6.07
C GLN A 45 15.43 2.16 -6.00
N ILE A 46 15.56 1.18 -5.09
CA ILE A 46 14.52 0.17 -4.88
C ILE A 46 13.24 0.81 -4.33
N ALA A 47 13.35 1.82 -3.46
CA ALA A 47 12.21 2.57 -2.96
C ALA A 47 11.36 3.17 -4.09
N SER A 48 12.01 3.73 -5.13
CA SER A 48 11.30 4.25 -6.30
C SER A 48 10.56 3.19 -7.13
N TYR A 49 10.87 1.91 -6.92
CA TYR A 49 10.26 0.80 -7.65
C TYR A 49 9.03 0.23 -6.94
N VAL A 50 8.81 0.59 -5.67
CA VAL A 50 7.71 0.09 -4.83
C VAL A 50 6.37 0.76 -5.19
N GLY A 51 5.25 0.05 -4.94
CA GLY A 51 3.88 0.59 -5.04
C GLY A 51 3.00 -0.07 -6.10
N LYS A 52 3.57 -0.67 -7.15
CA LYS A 52 2.81 -1.33 -8.24
C LYS A 52 2.78 -2.87 -8.14
N GLY A 53 3.16 -3.41 -6.98
CA GLY A 53 3.19 -4.85 -6.72
C GLY A 53 4.50 -5.51 -7.13
N VAL A 54 4.63 -6.81 -6.75
CA VAL A 54 5.89 -7.57 -6.87
C VAL A 54 6.38 -7.70 -8.31
N ASP A 55 5.48 -7.94 -9.27
CA ASP A 55 5.88 -8.16 -10.66
C ASP A 55 6.56 -6.94 -11.26
N VAL A 56 6.00 -5.75 -11.01
CA VAL A 56 6.61 -4.49 -11.46
C VAL A 56 7.93 -4.23 -10.73
N LEU A 57 8.00 -4.45 -9.43
CA LEU A 57 9.24 -4.33 -8.67
C LEU A 57 10.34 -5.24 -9.24
N VAL A 58 10.02 -6.50 -9.55
CA VAL A 58 10.99 -7.44 -10.14
C VAL A 58 11.44 -6.99 -11.53
N HIS A 59 10.53 -6.56 -12.41
CA HIS A 59 10.90 -6.01 -13.72
C HIS A 59 11.86 -4.83 -13.58
N ARG A 60 11.51 -3.85 -12.77
CA ARG A 60 12.31 -2.64 -12.50
C ARG A 60 13.68 -2.99 -11.92
N ALA A 61 13.70 -3.91 -10.93
CA ALA A 61 14.94 -4.35 -10.30
C ALA A 61 15.84 -5.16 -11.25
N LEU A 62 15.32 -5.83 -12.28
CA LEU A 62 16.10 -6.54 -13.28
C LEU A 62 16.63 -5.63 -14.40
N THR A 63 15.88 -4.59 -14.75
CA THR A 63 16.19 -3.70 -15.88
C THR A 63 16.80 -2.37 -15.45
N GLU A 64 16.75 -2.04 -14.15
CA GLU A 64 17.20 -0.76 -13.56
C GLU A 64 16.47 0.46 -14.13
N THR A 65 15.25 0.27 -14.66
CA THR A 65 14.44 1.33 -15.26
C THR A 65 12.99 1.24 -14.80
N MET A 66 12.30 2.39 -14.71
CA MET A 66 10.92 2.49 -14.22
C MET A 66 9.91 1.76 -15.12
N GLU A 67 10.11 1.78 -16.43
CA GLU A 67 9.20 1.17 -17.42
C GLU A 67 9.81 -0.09 -18.07
N GLY A 68 10.90 -0.61 -17.50
CA GLY A 68 11.61 -1.75 -18.07
C GLY A 68 10.81 -3.04 -17.97
N GLN A 69 10.91 -3.85 -19.03
CA GLN A 69 10.35 -5.20 -19.08
C GLN A 69 11.51 -6.18 -19.29
N ALA A 70 11.80 -6.97 -18.27
CA ALA A 70 12.80 -8.01 -18.36
C ALA A 70 12.33 -9.13 -19.31
N PRO A 71 13.23 -9.80 -20.05
CA PRO A 71 12.88 -10.95 -20.87
C PRO A 71 12.13 -12.03 -20.04
N PRO A 72 11.14 -12.73 -20.61
CA PRO A 72 10.28 -13.64 -19.85
C PRO A 72 11.02 -14.66 -18.99
N ALA A 73 12.09 -15.28 -19.52
CA ALA A 73 12.87 -16.26 -18.77
C ALA A 73 13.66 -15.62 -17.60
N ALA A 74 14.17 -14.40 -17.76
CA ALA A 74 14.83 -13.66 -16.69
C ALA A 74 13.83 -13.22 -15.62
N PHE A 75 12.66 -12.72 -16.03
CA PHE A 75 11.57 -12.35 -15.12
C PHE A 75 11.12 -13.54 -14.27
N GLN A 76 10.84 -14.69 -14.86
CA GLN A 76 10.39 -15.87 -14.12
C GLN A 76 11.41 -16.32 -13.07
N ARG A 77 12.68 -16.39 -13.42
CA ARG A 77 13.77 -16.71 -12.48
C ARG A 77 13.87 -15.65 -11.37
N GLY A 78 13.81 -14.37 -11.74
CA GLY A 78 13.85 -13.26 -10.79
C GLY A 78 12.65 -13.30 -9.84
N LYS A 79 11.44 -13.45 -10.34
CA LYS A 79 10.22 -13.54 -9.51
C LYS A 79 10.28 -14.72 -8.54
N GLN A 80 10.72 -15.89 -8.99
CA GLN A 80 10.88 -17.06 -8.14
C GLN A 80 11.91 -16.80 -7.02
N SER A 81 13.06 -16.21 -7.36
CA SER A 81 14.10 -15.87 -6.39
C SER A 81 13.62 -14.81 -5.41
N PHE A 82 13.02 -13.71 -5.89
CA PHE A 82 12.45 -12.66 -5.04
C PHE A 82 11.43 -13.24 -4.04
N ASN A 83 10.46 -14.01 -4.52
CA ASN A 83 9.42 -14.59 -3.67
C ASN A 83 10.01 -15.51 -2.59
N ARG A 84 11.04 -16.31 -2.93
CA ARG A 84 11.74 -17.16 -1.97
C ARG A 84 12.41 -16.34 -0.87
N HIS A 85 13.14 -15.29 -1.22
CA HIS A 85 13.81 -14.43 -0.24
C HIS A 85 12.81 -13.62 0.56
N TYR A 86 11.79 -13.03 -0.12
CA TYR A 86 10.83 -12.16 0.54
C TYR A 86 9.96 -12.93 1.54
N SER A 87 9.60 -14.19 1.25
CA SER A 87 8.86 -15.03 2.22
C SER A 87 9.61 -15.25 3.54
N GLN A 88 10.94 -15.19 3.51
CA GLN A 88 11.78 -15.37 4.70
C GLN A 88 11.96 -14.08 5.50
N VAL A 89 12.03 -12.92 4.82
CA VAL A 89 12.39 -11.65 5.45
C VAL A 89 11.20 -10.71 5.69
N ASN A 90 10.07 -10.89 5.02
CA ASN A 90 8.89 -10.03 5.09
C ASN A 90 8.40 -9.85 6.54
N GLY A 91 8.55 -8.66 7.09
CA GLY A 91 8.25 -8.30 8.48
C GLY A 91 9.43 -8.46 9.46
N ASN A 92 10.66 -8.76 9.01
CA ASN A 92 11.82 -8.86 9.90
C ASN A 92 12.38 -7.48 10.27
N GLN A 93 12.57 -6.63 9.29
CA GLN A 93 13.07 -5.27 9.46
C GLN A 93 11.98 -4.20 9.24
N SER A 94 10.85 -4.60 8.70
CA SER A 94 9.66 -3.74 8.55
C SER A 94 9.23 -3.16 9.90
N ARG A 95 8.67 -1.95 9.90
CA ARG A 95 8.21 -1.26 11.11
C ARG A 95 6.87 -0.59 10.84
N VAL A 96 5.96 -0.67 11.80
CA VAL A 96 4.73 0.12 11.80
C VAL A 96 5.08 1.59 11.93
N TYR A 97 4.52 2.45 11.10
CA TYR A 97 4.76 3.89 11.22
C TYR A 97 4.22 4.44 12.55
N PRO A 98 4.87 5.48 13.10
CA PRO A 98 4.42 6.09 14.35
C PRO A 98 2.97 6.56 14.29
N GLY A 99 2.18 6.22 15.33
CA GLY A 99 0.79 6.64 15.46
C GLY A 99 -0.23 5.77 14.70
N VAL A 100 0.19 4.73 13.97
CA VAL A 100 -0.72 3.85 13.21
C VAL A 100 -1.69 3.11 14.15
N HIS A 101 -1.20 2.45 15.20
CA HIS A 101 -2.08 1.75 16.14
C HIS A 101 -3.12 2.69 16.75
N GLN A 102 -2.71 3.88 17.19
CA GLN A 102 -3.62 4.89 17.73
C GLN A 102 -4.64 5.35 16.69
N ALA A 103 -4.23 5.56 15.43
CA ALA A 103 -5.14 5.96 14.36
C ALA A 103 -6.21 4.89 14.08
N LEU A 104 -5.82 3.62 14.06
CA LEU A 104 -6.75 2.50 13.86
C LEU A 104 -7.72 2.36 15.03
N GLU A 105 -7.26 2.53 16.27
CA GLU A 105 -8.10 2.55 17.46
C GLU A 105 -9.09 3.72 17.46
N ASP A 106 -8.63 4.93 17.14
CA ASP A 106 -9.45 6.14 17.03
C ASP A 106 -10.59 5.97 16.01
N LEU A 107 -10.26 5.44 14.81
CA LEU A 107 -11.25 5.19 13.76
C LEU A 107 -12.27 4.11 14.17
N ARG A 108 -11.81 3.01 14.78
CA ARG A 108 -12.69 1.95 15.30
C ARG A 108 -13.57 2.44 16.43
N GLY A 109 -13.03 3.27 17.33
CA GLY A 109 -13.77 3.92 18.41
C GLY A 109 -14.91 4.82 17.90
N LYS A 110 -14.77 5.35 16.69
CA LYS A 110 -15.83 6.09 15.97
C LYS A 110 -16.80 5.18 15.21
N ALA A 111 -16.73 3.86 15.36
CA ALA A 111 -17.53 2.87 14.64
C ALA A 111 -17.37 2.93 13.11
N ILE A 112 -16.21 3.37 12.60
CA ILE A 112 -15.86 3.40 11.20
C ILE A 112 -15.28 2.03 10.81
N ALA A 113 -15.81 1.40 9.76
CA ALA A 113 -15.32 0.13 9.25
C ALA A 113 -13.96 0.30 8.56
N LEU A 114 -13.02 -0.62 8.78
CA LEU A 114 -11.67 -0.52 8.22
C LEU A 114 -11.38 -1.66 7.23
N ALA A 115 -10.79 -1.32 6.08
CA ALA A 115 -10.21 -2.28 5.18
C ALA A 115 -8.74 -1.92 4.87
N CYS A 116 -7.89 -2.95 4.75
CA CYS A 116 -6.57 -2.82 4.15
C CYS A 116 -6.67 -3.11 2.64
N VAL A 117 -6.19 -2.20 1.78
CA VAL A 117 -6.27 -2.34 0.30
C VAL A 117 -4.91 -2.09 -0.31
N THR A 118 -4.23 -3.15 -0.78
CA THR A 118 -2.84 -3.08 -1.22
C THR A 118 -2.60 -3.81 -2.54
N ASN A 119 -1.56 -3.39 -3.29
CA ASN A 119 -1.07 -4.11 -4.48
C ASN A 119 -0.16 -5.30 -4.13
N LYS A 120 0.17 -5.48 -2.84
CA LYS A 120 0.96 -6.60 -2.35
C LYS A 120 0.18 -7.92 -2.46
N PRO A 121 0.82 -9.02 -2.91
CA PRO A 121 0.18 -10.35 -2.96
C PRO A 121 -0.35 -10.80 -1.59
N ARG A 122 -1.48 -11.50 -1.58
CA ARG A 122 -2.21 -11.90 -0.37
C ARG A 122 -1.37 -12.66 0.64
N SER A 123 -0.54 -13.60 0.18
CA SER A 123 0.33 -14.36 1.08
C SER A 123 1.28 -13.47 1.88
N PHE A 124 1.89 -12.48 1.22
CA PHE A 124 2.79 -11.51 1.87
C PHE A 124 2.03 -10.46 2.69
N THR A 125 0.84 -10.06 2.25
CA THR A 125 -0.03 -9.14 2.98
C THR A 125 -0.41 -9.70 4.33
N LEU A 126 -0.95 -10.92 4.36
CA LEU A 126 -1.40 -11.56 5.60
C LEU A 126 -0.24 -11.80 6.57
N GLN A 127 0.91 -12.29 6.06
CA GLN A 127 2.11 -12.49 6.86
C GLN A 127 2.60 -11.19 7.51
N LEU A 128 2.64 -10.09 6.74
CA LEU A 128 3.09 -8.79 7.24
C LEU A 128 2.13 -8.22 8.28
N LEU A 129 0.83 -8.23 8.00
CA LEU A 129 -0.19 -7.76 8.95
C LEU A 129 -0.18 -8.55 10.26
N GLU A 130 0.04 -9.87 10.21
CA GLU A 130 0.18 -10.69 11.42
C GLU A 130 1.43 -10.33 12.22
N ARG A 131 2.59 -10.22 11.55
CA ARG A 131 3.86 -9.88 12.21
C ARG A 131 3.88 -8.49 12.82
N MET A 132 3.12 -7.56 12.23
CA MET A 132 2.99 -6.17 12.70
C MET A 132 1.85 -5.97 13.70
N ASP A 133 1.11 -7.03 14.08
CA ASP A 133 -0.07 -6.97 14.97
C ASP A 133 -1.16 -6.00 14.47
N LEU A 134 -1.36 -5.96 13.15
CA LEU A 134 -2.34 -5.08 12.50
C LEU A 134 -3.57 -5.82 11.97
N LYS A 135 -3.50 -7.16 11.78
CA LYS A 135 -4.53 -7.93 11.08
C LYS A 135 -5.92 -7.77 11.69
N MET A 136 -6.01 -7.79 13.02
CA MET A 136 -7.28 -7.72 13.75
C MET A 136 -7.94 -6.34 13.75
N ALA A 137 -7.26 -5.31 13.26
CA ALA A 137 -7.82 -3.99 13.10
C ALA A 137 -8.78 -3.89 11.91
N PHE A 138 -8.66 -4.78 10.92
CA PHE A 138 -9.38 -4.70 9.65
C PHE A 138 -10.54 -5.68 9.57
N THR A 139 -11.71 -5.19 9.15
CA THR A 139 -12.88 -6.00 8.81
C THR A 139 -12.70 -6.70 7.47
N ALA A 140 -12.02 -6.07 6.53
CA ALA A 140 -11.72 -6.62 5.22
C ALA A 140 -10.25 -6.38 4.83
N ILE A 141 -9.68 -7.30 4.04
CA ILE A 141 -8.33 -7.19 3.48
C ILE A 141 -8.43 -7.52 2.00
N VAL A 142 -8.06 -6.55 1.14
CA VAL A 142 -8.00 -6.70 -0.32
C VAL A 142 -6.54 -6.57 -0.74
N SER A 143 -6.02 -7.64 -1.29
CA SER A 143 -4.63 -7.79 -1.72
C SER A 143 -4.52 -7.75 -3.24
N GLY A 144 -3.30 -7.62 -3.77
CA GLY A 144 -3.07 -7.44 -5.19
C GLY A 144 -3.45 -8.60 -6.12
N ASP A 145 -3.87 -9.72 -5.57
CA ASP A 145 -4.35 -10.93 -6.27
C ASP A 145 -5.80 -11.29 -5.93
N ASP A 146 -6.52 -10.41 -5.21
CA ASP A 146 -7.94 -10.62 -4.88
C ASP A 146 -8.90 -10.02 -5.94
N THR A 147 -8.39 -9.20 -6.87
CA THR A 147 -9.13 -8.55 -7.96
C THR A 147 -8.40 -8.74 -9.29
N GLU A 148 -9.12 -8.61 -10.42
CA GLU A 148 -8.51 -8.72 -11.75
C GLU A 148 -7.54 -7.57 -12.01
N GLN A 149 -7.92 -6.37 -11.58
CA GLN A 149 -7.11 -5.16 -11.71
C GLN A 149 -6.58 -4.71 -10.36
N LYS A 150 -5.36 -4.17 -10.37
CA LYS A 150 -4.70 -3.57 -9.18
C LYS A 150 -4.88 -2.06 -9.17
N LYS A 151 -4.57 -1.39 -8.04
CA LYS A 151 -4.38 0.05 -8.03
C LYS A 151 -3.32 0.43 -9.09
N PRO A 152 -3.52 1.42 -9.95
CA PRO A 152 -4.45 2.56 -9.84
C PRO A 152 -5.88 2.33 -10.36
N HIS A 153 -6.27 1.12 -10.74
CA HIS A 153 -7.67 0.83 -11.09
C HIS A 153 -8.57 0.90 -9.86
N GLY A 154 -9.84 1.32 -10.05
CA GLY A 154 -10.80 1.48 -8.95
C GLY A 154 -11.33 0.17 -8.35
N GLU A 155 -11.17 -0.96 -9.05
CA GLU A 155 -11.74 -2.25 -8.67
C GLU A 155 -11.38 -2.71 -7.25
N PRO A 156 -10.12 -2.61 -6.76
CA PRO A 156 -9.79 -3.00 -5.39
C PRO A 156 -10.53 -2.18 -4.33
N MET A 157 -10.75 -0.87 -4.60
CA MET A 157 -11.50 0.01 -3.69
C MET A 157 -12.98 -0.35 -3.68
N LEU A 158 -13.58 -0.58 -4.85
CA LEU A 158 -14.98 -1.01 -4.97
C LEU A 158 -15.21 -2.37 -4.31
N HIS A 159 -14.28 -3.30 -4.48
CA HIS A 159 -14.34 -4.61 -3.83
C HIS A 159 -14.27 -4.49 -2.30
N ALA A 160 -13.40 -3.63 -1.76
CA ALA A 160 -13.33 -3.34 -0.33
C ALA A 160 -14.64 -2.72 0.18
N CYS A 161 -15.22 -1.77 -0.54
CA CYS A 161 -16.51 -1.17 -0.21
C CYS A 161 -17.62 -2.23 -0.17
N GLN A 162 -17.65 -3.14 -1.14
CA GLN A 162 -18.61 -4.26 -1.18
C GLN A 162 -18.48 -5.16 0.05
N LEU A 163 -17.24 -5.56 0.42
CA LEU A 163 -16.98 -6.38 1.61
C LEU A 163 -17.40 -5.70 2.91
N LEU A 164 -17.32 -4.36 2.97
CA LEU A 164 -17.72 -3.56 4.12
C LEU A 164 -19.22 -3.17 4.11
N GLY A 165 -19.94 -3.45 3.03
CA GLY A 165 -21.35 -3.07 2.89
C GLY A 165 -21.59 -1.55 2.81
N VAL A 166 -20.64 -0.79 2.23
CA VAL A 166 -20.72 0.67 2.10
C VAL A 166 -20.68 1.11 0.64
N ALA A 167 -21.28 2.25 0.33
CA ALA A 167 -21.13 2.87 -0.99
C ALA A 167 -19.77 3.60 -1.09
N ALA A 168 -19.15 3.60 -2.28
CA ALA A 168 -17.86 4.25 -2.47
C ALA A 168 -17.80 5.73 -2.06
N PRO A 169 -18.84 6.58 -2.27
CA PRO A 169 -18.84 7.95 -1.76
C PRO A 169 -18.87 8.08 -0.23
N ASP A 170 -19.18 6.99 0.48
CA ASP A 170 -19.17 6.92 1.93
C ASP A 170 -17.84 6.36 2.49
N ALA A 171 -16.88 6.09 1.62
CA ALA A 171 -15.54 5.61 1.97
C ALA A 171 -14.49 6.69 1.72
N THR A 172 -13.50 6.75 2.62
CA THR A 172 -12.30 7.57 2.47
C THR A 172 -11.09 6.65 2.31
N VAL A 173 -10.29 6.86 1.26
CA VAL A 173 -9.04 6.16 1.03
C VAL A 173 -7.91 6.92 1.74
N ILE A 174 -6.98 6.19 2.36
CA ILE A 174 -5.73 6.74 2.88
C ILE A 174 -4.58 5.95 2.27
N GLY A 175 -3.67 6.65 1.59
CA GLY A 175 -2.50 6.06 0.95
C GLY A 175 -1.35 7.05 0.88
N ASP A 176 -0.22 6.65 0.30
CA ASP A 176 0.98 7.47 0.18
C ASP A 176 1.36 7.81 -1.26
N SER A 177 0.66 7.24 -2.24
CA SER A 177 1.09 7.26 -3.64
C SER A 177 -0.01 7.68 -4.63
N GLU A 178 0.44 7.98 -5.86
CA GLU A 178 -0.46 8.22 -7.01
C GLU A 178 -1.42 7.04 -7.27
N ASN A 179 -0.96 5.80 -7.02
CA ASN A 179 -1.80 4.62 -7.23
C ASN A 179 -3.05 4.64 -6.34
N ASP A 180 -2.94 5.14 -5.11
CA ASP A 180 -4.05 5.27 -4.17
C ASP A 180 -5.01 6.36 -4.61
N VAL A 181 -4.48 7.51 -5.00
CA VAL A 181 -5.28 8.65 -5.46
C VAL A 181 -6.08 8.29 -6.70
N LEU A 182 -5.42 7.73 -7.72
CA LEU A 182 -6.09 7.34 -8.96
C LEU A 182 -7.14 6.24 -8.74
N ALA A 183 -6.83 5.23 -7.90
CA ALA A 183 -7.78 4.18 -7.57
C ALA A 183 -9.01 4.71 -6.81
N ALA A 184 -8.79 5.63 -5.85
CA ALA A 184 -9.87 6.29 -5.12
C ALA A 184 -10.77 7.10 -6.05
N ARG A 185 -10.18 7.90 -6.94
CA ARG A 185 -10.92 8.69 -7.94
C ARG A 185 -11.71 7.82 -8.90
N ALA A 186 -11.09 6.74 -9.40
CA ALA A 186 -11.78 5.80 -10.30
C ALA A 186 -12.94 5.06 -9.61
N ALA A 187 -12.86 4.86 -8.30
CA ALA A 187 -13.94 4.26 -7.50
C ALA A 187 -14.99 5.27 -7.03
N GLY A 188 -14.73 6.58 -7.09
CA GLY A 188 -15.60 7.63 -6.56
C GLY A 188 -15.48 7.84 -5.04
N CYS A 189 -14.33 7.47 -4.44
CA CYS A 189 -14.02 7.68 -3.04
C CYS A 189 -13.30 9.03 -2.82
N GLN A 190 -13.42 9.58 -1.61
CA GLN A 190 -12.53 10.63 -1.13
C GLN A 190 -11.14 10.05 -0.84
N VAL A 191 -10.07 10.88 -0.90
CA VAL A 191 -8.70 10.40 -0.66
C VAL A 191 -7.85 11.40 0.10
N ILE A 192 -7.18 10.89 1.13
CA ILE A 192 -6.17 11.58 1.93
C ILE A 192 -4.82 10.92 1.64
N VAL A 193 -3.80 11.72 1.34
CA VAL A 193 -2.43 11.22 1.16
C VAL A 193 -1.61 11.53 2.42
N VAL A 194 -0.84 10.53 2.87
CA VAL A 194 0.14 10.68 3.95
C VAL A 194 1.52 10.97 3.37
N GLU A 195 2.33 11.76 4.08
CA GLU A 195 3.68 12.12 3.65
C GLU A 195 4.72 11.02 3.93
N THR A 196 4.33 9.95 4.61
CA THR A 196 5.14 8.74 4.75
C THR A 196 5.19 7.97 3.43
N GLY A 197 6.15 7.04 3.28
CA GLY A 197 6.11 6.05 2.21
C GLY A 197 6.85 6.39 0.93
N TYR A 198 6.43 5.78 -0.18
CA TYR A 198 7.22 5.64 -1.41
C TYR A 198 6.43 6.11 -2.63
N ASN A 199 6.57 7.37 -2.99
CA ASN A 199 5.80 8.02 -4.05
C ASN A 199 6.51 8.10 -5.41
N GLU A 200 7.42 7.20 -5.69
CA GLU A 200 8.25 7.20 -6.93
C GLU A 200 9.02 8.52 -7.13
N GLY A 201 9.32 9.29 -6.05
CA GLY A 201 9.98 10.60 -6.12
C GLY A 201 9.08 11.74 -6.63
N LYS A 202 7.77 11.52 -6.78
CA LYS A 202 6.81 12.52 -7.24
C LYS A 202 6.43 13.50 -6.12
N SER A 203 6.12 14.73 -6.48
CA SER A 203 5.56 15.72 -5.54
C SER A 203 4.13 15.34 -5.15
N LEU A 204 3.86 15.18 -3.86
CA LEU A 204 2.53 14.86 -3.35
C LEU A 204 1.50 15.94 -3.69
N ALA A 205 1.92 17.22 -3.74
CA ALA A 205 1.02 18.34 -4.04
C ALA A 205 0.32 18.22 -5.41
N ASN A 206 0.90 17.47 -6.33
CA ASN A 206 0.38 17.31 -7.70
C ASN A 206 -0.48 16.04 -7.88
N LEU A 207 -0.68 15.24 -6.84
CA LEU A 207 -1.42 13.98 -6.95
C LEU A 207 -2.94 14.15 -7.06
N GLY A 208 -3.49 15.34 -6.72
CA GLY A 208 -4.92 15.59 -6.76
C GLY A 208 -5.71 14.94 -5.62
N ALA A 209 -5.08 14.74 -4.46
CA ALA A 209 -5.73 14.28 -3.24
C ALA A 209 -6.62 15.39 -2.63
N ASP A 210 -7.64 15.00 -1.84
CA ASP A 210 -8.51 15.95 -1.13
C ASP A 210 -7.81 16.58 0.07
N ALA A 211 -6.82 15.89 0.65
CA ALA A 211 -5.93 16.40 1.68
C ALA A 211 -4.58 15.67 1.65
N ILE A 212 -3.53 16.36 2.11
CA ILE A 212 -2.21 15.80 2.37
C ILE A 212 -1.88 16.07 3.83
N VAL A 213 -1.44 15.04 4.54
CA VAL A 213 -1.17 15.11 5.98
C VAL A 213 0.11 14.35 6.33
N PRO A 214 0.81 14.71 7.42
CA PRO A 214 2.07 14.08 7.77
C PRO A 214 1.99 12.58 8.05
N THR A 215 0.91 12.10 8.69
CA THR A 215 0.80 10.70 9.13
C THR A 215 -0.64 10.20 9.12
N LEU A 216 -0.82 8.87 9.23
CA LEU A 216 -2.14 8.25 9.37
C LEU A 216 -2.93 8.80 10.57
N LEU A 217 -2.26 9.12 11.68
CA LEU A 217 -2.93 9.70 12.85
C LEU A 217 -3.53 11.08 12.55
N HIS A 218 -2.85 11.89 11.75
CA HIS A 218 -3.40 13.17 11.29
C HIS A 218 -4.60 12.95 10.37
N ALA A 219 -4.55 11.96 9.46
CA ALA A 219 -5.68 11.60 8.61
C ALA A 219 -6.90 11.16 9.44
N ALA A 220 -6.71 10.27 10.42
CA ALA A 220 -7.77 9.77 11.30
C ALA A 220 -8.50 10.88 12.07
N ARG A 221 -7.79 11.96 12.43
CA ARG A 221 -8.37 13.14 13.11
C ARG A 221 -9.23 14.01 12.20
N LEU A 222 -9.06 13.94 10.89
CA LEU A 222 -9.89 14.66 9.91
C LEU A 222 -11.18 13.93 9.59
N ILE A 223 -11.30 12.63 9.95
CA ILE A 223 -12.44 11.78 9.58
C ILE A 223 -13.45 11.71 10.74
N GLU A 224 -14.68 12.04 10.42
CA GLU A 224 -15.83 11.94 11.31
C GLU A 224 -16.78 10.83 10.83
N PRO A 225 -17.49 10.13 11.74
CA PRO A 225 -18.42 9.08 11.34
C PRO A 225 -19.63 9.69 10.62
N ARG A 226 -20.07 9.03 9.54
CA ARG A 226 -21.31 9.40 8.86
C ARG A 226 -22.51 8.86 9.63
N PRO A 227 -23.48 9.69 10.00
CA PRO A 227 -24.73 9.22 10.62
C PRO A 227 -25.44 8.19 9.73
N HIS A 228 -26.11 7.23 10.36
CA HIS A 228 -26.94 6.21 9.69
C HIS A 228 -28.18 6.81 9.05
#